data_9650148a411b138100dfdba39e9f1d12
#
_entry.id   9650148a411b138100dfdba39e9f1d12
#
_cell.length_a   1.000
_cell.length_b   1.000
_cell.length_c   1.000
_cell.angle_alpha   90.00
_cell.angle_beta   90.00
_cell.angle_gamma   90.00
#
_symmetry.space_group_name_H-M   'P 1'
#
loop_
_entity.id
_entity.type
_entity.pdbx_description
1 polymer ?
#
loop_
_entity_poly.entity_id
_entity_poly.type
_entity_poly.pdbx_seq_one_letter_code
_entity_poly.pdbx_strand_id
1 'polypeptide(L)'
;RGRLRCSSTAREVRVSSCACVRSREGVAVGLGGVYADGMEADLALTFSRPTDRRTRARAVSVGLKLTKDGNVLLREMQIQNPTAVMIARTAVAQDDITGDGTTTTVLVIGELLKQAERYLNEGLHPRVLVEGFDVAKRESLKFLETFMRATPGLEGVDREMLLCVARTALRTKLREELADKLTTIVVDAVLCIAKKEEPIDLHMVEIMTMKHQTDDETKLIQGLVLDHGARHPDMKRYVEDAYVLTCNISLEYERSEVNSTFMYADAEQREKMVAAERAYTDETVRKVIALKKEVCDGNDKGFVVITQKGIDPISLDLLCKENIMALRRAKRRNMERLVLACGGQCINSTEELSPEILGHAGEVYEYVLGDDKYTFVEKVENPTSCTILLKGSNDHTIVQLKDAVRDGLRAVKNVLVDKAVIPGAGAFEVALNKHLRENVTKMVEGRAKRGVEAFAEAMLIVPKTLAENSGYDPQDAIIDMQEEHDRGNNVGFDITIGEPFDPTMSGIYDNFLVKQQILHSAPIIATQLLCTDEVLRAGINMRKK
;
A
#
# COMPACT_ATOMS: atom_id res chain seq x y z
N ARG A 1 -29.63 -24.68 -6.45
CA ARG A 1 -29.46 -25.04 -5.00
C ARG A 1 -27.96 -25.16 -4.70
N GLY A 2 -27.22 -24.11 -4.87
CA GLY A 2 -25.79 -24.05 -4.61
C GLY A 2 -25.50 -23.62 -3.18
N ARG A 3 -25.67 -24.50 -2.21
CA ARG A 3 -25.12 -24.34 -0.87
C ARG A 3 -23.67 -24.83 -0.91
N LEU A 4 -22.74 -23.93 -0.76
CA LEU A 4 -21.33 -24.28 -0.54
C LEU A 4 -21.20 -24.94 0.84
N ARG A 5 -21.10 -26.26 0.87
CA ARG A 5 -20.82 -27.02 2.09
C ARG A 5 -19.32 -27.23 2.21
N CYS A 6 -18.71 -26.69 3.26
CA CYS A 6 -17.41 -27.16 3.72
C CYS A 6 -17.58 -28.46 4.52
N SER A 7 -16.71 -29.45 4.31
CA SER A 7 -16.79 -30.80 4.87
C SER A 7 -16.82 -30.84 6.39
N SER A 8 -17.67 -31.70 6.93
CA SER A 8 -17.85 -32.31 8.27
C SER A 8 -17.79 -31.47 9.56
N THR A 9 -17.46 -30.20 9.52
CA THR A 9 -17.58 -29.26 10.66
C THR A 9 -18.02 -27.88 10.21
N ALA A 10 -18.63 -27.78 9.03
CA ALA A 10 -18.93 -26.52 8.39
C ALA A 10 -20.28 -25.96 8.81
N ARG A 11 -20.29 -24.74 9.24
CA ARG A 11 -21.45 -23.87 9.19
C ARG A 11 -21.55 -23.24 7.80
N GLU A 12 -22.76 -23.16 7.27
CA GLU A 12 -23.07 -22.52 5.99
C GLU A 12 -22.47 -21.11 5.95
N VAL A 13 -21.65 -20.85 4.95
CA VAL A 13 -21.23 -19.49 4.63
C VAL A 13 -22.30 -18.91 3.72
N ARG A 14 -23.19 -18.12 4.29
CA ARG A 14 -24.03 -17.23 3.47
C ARG A 14 -23.16 -16.03 3.14
N VAL A 15 -22.91 -15.82 1.87
CA VAL A 15 -22.45 -14.52 1.37
C VAL A 15 -23.70 -13.66 1.33
N SER A 16 -24.04 -13.09 2.48
CA SER A 16 -24.96 -11.97 2.54
C SER A 16 -24.12 -10.70 2.48
N SER A 17 -24.69 -9.64 1.98
CA SER A 17 -24.10 -8.32 1.75
C SER A 17 -23.41 -7.65 2.95
N CYS A 18 -23.43 -8.27 4.11
CA CYS A 18 -22.55 -8.01 5.26
C CYS A 18 -21.84 -9.32 5.59
N ALA A 19 -20.62 -9.50 5.10
CA ALA A 19 -19.86 -10.69 5.41
C ALA A 19 -19.23 -10.59 6.81
N CYS A 20 -20.00 -10.99 7.83
CA CYS A 20 -19.44 -11.44 9.10
C CYS A 20 -19.08 -12.91 8.97
N VAL A 21 -17.83 -13.23 8.76
CA VAL A 21 -17.37 -14.62 8.77
C VAL A 21 -16.90 -14.97 10.18
N ARG A 22 -17.69 -15.77 10.88
CA ARG A 22 -17.31 -16.38 12.15
C ARG A 22 -16.65 -17.73 11.89
N SER A 23 -15.34 -17.83 12.05
CA SER A 23 -14.69 -19.14 12.08
C SER A 23 -14.64 -19.68 13.51
N ARG A 24 -14.60 -21.01 13.64
CA ARG A 24 -14.48 -21.70 14.96
C ARG A 24 -13.14 -21.40 15.67
N GLU A 25 -12.22 -20.73 15.02
CA GLU A 25 -10.88 -20.41 15.51
C GLU A 25 -10.68 -18.92 15.87
N GLY A 26 -11.76 -18.15 16.00
CA GLY A 26 -11.74 -16.86 16.70
C GLY A 26 -11.29 -15.65 15.88
N VAL A 27 -11.38 -15.66 14.55
CA VAL A 27 -11.18 -14.45 13.73
C VAL A 27 -12.53 -13.89 13.31
N ALA A 28 -12.91 -12.75 13.86
CA ALA A 28 -14.07 -11.99 13.39
C ALA A 28 -13.60 -10.91 12.45
N VAL A 29 -14.21 -10.89 11.26
CA VAL A 29 -13.90 -9.96 10.20
C VAL A 29 -15.15 -9.22 9.83
N GLY A 30 -15.17 -7.92 10.04
CA GLY A 30 -16.24 -7.03 9.61
C GLY A 30 -15.80 -6.22 8.38
N LEU A 31 -16.53 -6.35 7.29
CA LEU A 31 -16.45 -5.45 6.15
C LEU A 31 -17.49 -4.34 6.35
N GLY A 32 -17.05 -3.21 6.89
CA GLY A 32 -17.93 -2.05 7.12
C GLY A 32 -17.68 -1.38 8.46
N GLY A 33 -17.32 -0.12 8.42
CA GLY A 33 -16.76 0.65 9.52
C GLY A 33 -17.72 1.12 10.61
N VAL A 34 -18.63 0.32 11.17
CA VAL A 34 -19.56 0.80 12.23
C VAL A 34 -19.65 -0.11 13.46
N TYR A 35 -18.97 -1.24 13.57
CA TYR A 35 -19.10 -2.11 14.75
C TYR A 35 -17.75 -2.44 15.40
N ALA A 36 -16.99 -1.44 15.80
CA ALA A 36 -15.73 -1.65 16.53
C ALA A 36 -15.90 -1.66 18.07
N ASP A 37 -16.85 -0.93 18.64
CA ASP A 37 -16.83 -0.61 20.06
C ASP A 37 -17.40 -1.68 21.01
N GLY A 38 -18.11 -2.67 20.50
CA GLY A 38 -18.71 -3.73 21.34
C GLY A 38 -18.04 -5.10 21.29
N MET A 39 -17.17 -5.36 20.30
CA MET A 39 -16.60 -6.69 20.06
C MET A 39 -15.18 -6.90 20.58
N GLU A 40 -14.47 -5.86 20.96
CA GLU A 40 -13.09 -5.96 21.47
C GLU A 40 -12.98 -6.73 22.79
N ALA A 41 -13.97 -6.60 23.66
CA ALA A 41 -13.95 -7.26 24.97
C ALA A 41 -14.22 -8.77 24.89
N ASP A 42 -15.09 -9.22 23.99
CA ASP A 42 -15.43 -10.65 23.84
C ASP A 42 -14.37 -11.45 23.08
N LEU A 43 -13.60 -10.82 22.19
CA LEU A 43 -12.51 -11.47 21.45
C LEU A 43 -11.28 -11.75 22.33
N ALA A 44 -10.96 -10.86 23.25
CA ALA A 44 -9.84 -11.03 24.17
C ALA A 44 -10.06 -12.18 25.15
N LEU A 45 -11.31 -12.47 25.54
CA LEU A 45 -11.68 -13.53 26.47
C LEU A 45 -11.70 -14.94 25.84
N THR A 46 -11.85 -15.05 24.52
CA THR A 46 -11.93 -16.35 23.82
C THR A 46 -10.56 -17.00 23.57
N PHE A 47 -9.47 -16.22 23.60
CA PHE A 47 -8.10 -16.70 23.38
C PHE A 47 -7.39 -17.23 24.64
N SER A 48 -7.97 -17.12 25.83
CA SER A 48 -7.30 -17.43 27.09
C SER A 48 -7.45 -18.88 27.58
N ARG A 49 -8.09 -19.80 26.85
CA ARG A 49 -8.19 -21.21 27.28
C ARG A 49 -7.40 -22.16 26.39
N PRO A 50 -6.22 -22.63 26.82
CA PRO A 50 -5.49 -23.68 26.13
C PRO A 50 -6.06 -25.05 26.51
N THR A 51 -6.77 -25.69 25.62
CA THR A 51 -7.07 -27.11 25.73
C THR A 51 -6.14 -27.89 24.83
N ASP A 52 -5.32 -28.69 25.51
CA ASP A 52 -4.53 -29.83 25.05
C ASP A 52 -3.03 -29.60 24.74
N ARG A 53 -2.23 -30.27 25.58
CA ARG A 53 -0.76 -30.21 25.60
C ARG A 53 -0.05 -30.83 24.39
N ARG A 54 -0.73 -31.54 23.48
CA ARG A 54 -0.13 -32.22 22.34
C ARG A 54 -0.08 -31.39 21.05
N THR A 55 -0.82 -30.31 20.97
CA THR A 55 -0.82 -29.38 19.82
C THR A 55 0.19 -28.21 19.98
N ARG A 56 0.90 -28.14 21.09
CA ARG A 56 1.85 -27.06 21.43
C ARG A 56 3.07 -26.95 20.52
N ALA A 57 3.37 -27.92 19.69
CA ALA A 57 4.58 -27.93 18.85
C ALA A 57 4.42 -27.30 17.45
N ARG A 58 3.22 -26.82 17.10
CA ARG A 58 2.93 -26.16 15.80
C ARG A 58 2.00 -24.94 15.92
N ALA A 59 1.89 -24.36 17.07
CA ALA A 59 1.29 -23.03 17.19
C ALA A 59 2.29 -22.01 16.63
N VAL A 60 2.25 -21.78 15.32
CA VAL A 60 2.63 -20.50 14.75
C VAL A 60 1.80 -19.49 15.54
N SER A 61 2.44 -18.53 16.20
CA SER A 61 1.78 -17.46 16.93
C SER A 61 0.83 -16.75 15.97
N VAL A 62 -0.47 -17.08 16.05
CA VAL A 62 -1.50 -16.35 15.33
C VAL A 62 -1.62 -15.01 16.02
N GLY A 63 -0.87 -14.02 15.55
CA GLY A 63 -0.98 -12.65 16.01
C GLY A 63 -2.36 -12.10 15.63
N LEU A 64 -3.00 -11.40 16.54
CA LEU A 64 -4.22 -10.64 16.25
C LEU A 64 -3.86 -9.56 15.22
N LYS A 65 -4.58 -9.50 14.08
CA LYS A 65 -4.47 -8.42 13.10
C LYS A 65 -5.76 -7.63 13.06
N LEU A 66 -5.67 -6.33 13.26
CA LEU A 66 -6.75 -5.36 13.09
C LEU A 66 -6.55 -4.67 11.75
N THR A 67 -7.52 -4.74 10.86
CA THR A 67 -7.47 -4.07 9.56
C THR A 67 -8.86 -3.68 9.07
N LYS A 68 -8.95 -2.55 8.38
CA LYS A 68 -10.09 -2.14 7.58
C LYS A 68 -9.82 -2.36 6.08
N ASP A 69 -8.61 -2.76 5.72
CA ASP A 69 -8.22 -3.01 4.35
C ASP A 69 -8.65 -4.41 3.88
N GLY A 70 -9.40 -4.46 2.78
CA GLY A 70 -9.89 -5.70 2.20
C GLY A 70 -8.78 -6.61 1.66
N ASN A 71 -7.66 -6.05 1.22
CA ASN A 71 -6.51 -6.82 0.73
C ASN A 71 -5.86 -7.62 1.87
N VAL A 72 -5.51 -6.94 2.97
CA VAL A 72 -4.94 -7.58 4.16
C VAL A 72 -5.88 -8.66 4.69
N LEU A 73 -7.19 -8.36 4.73
CA LEU A 73 -8.22 -9.29 5.13
C LEU A 73 -8.20 -10.57 4.30
N LEU A 74 -8.30 -10.46 2.97
CA LEU A 74 -8.37 -11.59 2.06
C LEU A 74 -7.08 -12.42 2.04
N ARG A 75 -5.92 -11.82 2.30
CA ARG A 75 -4.62 -12.53 2.41
C ARG A 75 -4.51 -13.36 3.69
N GLU A 76 -5.04 -12.85 4.80
CA GLU A 76 -4.99 -13.55 6.11
C GLU A 76 -6.09 -14.59 6.27
N MET A 77 -7.20 -14.47 5.55
CA MET A 77 -8.28 -15.46 5.58
C MET A 77 -7.81 -16.80 5.02
N GLN A 78 -8.00 -17.88 5.78
CA GLN A 78 -7.75 -19.24 5.36
C GLN A 78 -8.90 -19.79 4.50
N ILE A 79 -9.02 -19.29 3.28
CA ILE A 79 -10.06 -19.70 2.34
C ILE A 79 -9.72 -21.10 1.77
N GLN A 80 -10.59 -22.07 2.01
CA GLN A 80 -10.37 -23.46 1.55
C GLN A 80 -10.98 -23.77 0.17
N ASN A 81 -12.07 -23.09 -0.18
CA ASN A 81 -12.76 -23.32 -1.44
C ASN A 81 -11.96 -22.71 -2.61
N PRO A 82 -11.62 -23.48 -3.66
CA PRO A 82 -10.83 -23.00 -4.80
C PRO A 82 -11.47 -21.84 -5.55
N THR A 83 -12.79 -21.81 -5.72
CA THR A 83 -13.52 -20.73 -6.39
C THR A 83 -13.45 -19.44 -5.57
N ALA A 84 -13.63 -19.53 -4.26
CA ALA A 84 -13.50 -18.39 -3.36
C ALA A 84 -12.05 -17.87 -3.31
N VAL A 85 -11.05 -18.75 -3.37
CA VAL A 85 -9.62 -18.34 -3.50
C VAL A 85 -9.38 -17.57 -4.80
N MET A 86 -10.03 -17.96 -5.90
CA MET A 86 -9.89 -17.27 -7.19
C MET A 86 -10.47 -15.86 -7.12
N ILE A 87 -11.65 -15.68 -6.52
CA ILE A 87 -12.26 -14.35 -6.27
C ILE A 87 -11.35 -13.51 -5.37
N ALA A 88 -10.87 -14.06 -4.26
CA ALA A 88 -9.98 -13.37 -3.34
C ALA A 88 -8.67 -12.92 -4.01
N ARG A 89 -8.05 -13.77 -4.83
CA ARG A 89 -6.85 -13.42 -5.59
C ARG A 89 -7.09 -12.30 -6.60
N THR A 90 -8.26 -12.26 -7.22
CA THR A 90 -8.63 -11.17 -8.14
C THR A 90 -8.74 -9.85 -7.40
N ALA A 91 -9.37 -9.84 -6.21
CA ALA A 91 -9.44 -8.65 -5.39
C ALA A 91 -8.05 -8.20 -4.89
N VAL A 92 -7.17 -9.14 -4.53
CA VAL A 92 -5.76 -8.84 -4.19
C VAL A 92 -5.01 -8.25 -5.40
N ALA A 93 -5.20 -8.81 -6.59
CA ALA A 93 -4.59 -8.28 -7.82
C ALA A 93 -5.13 -6.87 -8.17
N GLN A 94 -6.41 -6.60 -7.89
CA GLN A 94 -6.98 -5.26 -7.98
C GLN A 94 -6.18 -4.26 -7.14
N ASP A 95 -5.91 -4.60 -5.87
CA ASP A 95 -5.14 -3.76 -4.97
C ASP A 95 -3.69 -3.57 -5.43
N ASP A 96 -3.04 -4.63 -5.88
CA ASP A 96 -1.66 -4.56 -6.36
C ASP A 96 -1.51 -3.60 -7.56
N ILE A 97 -2.55 -3.45 -8.40
CA ILE A 97 -2.58 -2.56 -9.56
C ILE A 97 -3.02 -1.14 -9.16
N THR A 98 -4.16 -1.01 -8.48
CA THR A 98 -4.83 0.28 -8.28
C THR A 98 -4.71 0.84 -6.87
N GLY A 99 -4.47 0.00 -5.87
CA GLY A 99 -4.39 0.36 -4.44
C GLY A 99 -5.74 0.55 -3.77
N ASP A 100 -6.85 0.25 -4.45
CA ASP A 100 -8.20 0.35 -3.88
C ASP A 100 -9.20 -0.52 -4.66
N GLY A 101 -10.45 -0.58 -4.20
CA GLY A 101 -11.54 -1.29 -4.88
C GLY A 101 -11.62 -2.79 -4.61
N THR A 102 -10.85 -3.33 -3.66
CA THR A 102 -10.84 -4.77 -3.30
C THR A 102 -12.22 -5.28 -2.92
N THR A 103 -12.87 -4.59 -1.99
CA THR A 103 -14.21 -4.95 -1.50
C THR A 103 -15.26 -4.85 -2.59
N THR A 104 -15.23 -3.76 -3.37
CA THR A 104 -16.14 -3.54 -4.50
C THR A 104 -16.00 -4.65 -5.55
N THR A 105 -14.78 -5.08 -5.86
CA THR A 105 -14.54 -6.20 -6.79
C THR A 105 -15.23 -7.49 -6.31
N VAL A 106 -15.09 -7.84 -5.03
CA VAL A 106 -15.72 -9.04 -4.47
C VAL A 106 -17.24 -8.93 -4.50
N LEU A 107 -17.80 -7.76 -4.14
CA LEU A 107 -19.25 -7.50 -4.16
C LEU A 107 -19.83 -7.62 -5.56
N VAL A 108 -19.18 -7.00 -6.56
CA VAL A 108 -19.63 -7.06 -7.96
C VAL A 108 -19.56 -8.47 -8.51
N ILE A 109 -18.48 -9.23 -8.27
CA ILE A 109 -18.40 -10.64 -8.69
C ILE A 109 -19.51 -11.46 -8.04
N GLY A 110 -19.73 -11.28 -6.74
CA GLY A 110 -20.74 -12.01 -5.98
C GLY A 110 -22.15 -11.74 -6.52
N GLU A 111 -22.48 -10.46 -6.78
CA GLU A 111 -23.80 -10.10 -7.27
C GLU A 111 -24.00 -10.52 -8.75
N LEU A 112 -22.96 -10.42 -9.60
CA LEU A 112 -23.03 -10.96 -10.98
C LEU A 112 -23.38 -12.45 -10.98
N LEU A 113 -22.75 -13.24 -10.11
CA LEU A 113 -23.05 -14.66 -9.99
C LEU A 113 -24.45 -14.92 -9.43
N LYS A 114 -24.91 -14.11 -8.48
CA LYS A 114 -26.24 -14.20 -7.89
C LYS A 114 -27.35 -13.85 -8.90
N GLN A 115 -27.15 -12.79 -9.69
CA GLN A 115 -28.08 -12.44 -10.76
C GLN A 115 -28.08 -13.50 -11.87
N ALA A 116 -26.91 -14.05 -12.21
CA ALA A 116 -26.81 -15.15 -13.15
C ALA A 116 -27.55 -16.40 -12.66
N GLU A 117 -27.42 -16.76 -11.38
CA GLU A 117 -28.16 -17.90 -10.78
C GLU A 117 -29.66 -17.77 -10.97
N ARG A 118 -30.21 -16.56 -10.82
CA ARG A 118 -31.65 -16.31 -11.05
C ARG A 118 -32.08 -16.70 -12.46
N TYR A 119 -31.35 -16.25 -13.49
CA TYR A 119 -31.67 -16.56 -14.89
C TYR A 119 -31.36 -18.00 -15.27
N LEU A 120 -30.36 -18.63 -14.67
CA LEU A 120 -30.07 -20.07 -14.82
C LEU A 120 -31.22 -20.92 -14.28
N ASN A 121 -31.80 -20.53 -13.15
CA ASN A 121 -32.98 -21.20 -12.58
C ASN A 121 -34.24 -21.04 -13.46
N GLU A 122 -34.32 -19.97 -14.24
CA GLU A 122 -35.34 -19.75 -15.28
C GLU A 122 -35.09 -20.57 -16.55
N GLY A 123 -33.97 -21.31 -16.65
CA GLY A 123 -33.62 -22.20 -17.76
C GLY A 123 -32.78 -21.54 -18.86
N LEU A 124 -32.17 -20.38 -18.60
CA LEU A 124 -31.25 -19.76 -19.54
C LEU A 124 -29.88 -20.46 -19.49
N HIS A 125 -29.28 -20.68 -20.65
CA HIS A 125 -27.97 -21.34 -20.72
C HIS A 125 -26.84 -20.37 -20.31
N PRO A 126 -25.82 -20.80 -19.51
CA PRO A 126 -24.74 -19.94 -19.04
C PRO A 126 -24.04 -19.15 -20.16
N ARG A 127 -23.77 -19.80 -21.31
CA ARG A 127 -23.11 -19.16 -22.45
C ARG A 127 -23.83 -17.91 -22.96
N VAL A 128 -25.17 -17.92 -22.95
CA VAL A 128 -25.96 -16.77 -23.39
C VAL A 128 -25.83 -15.60 -22.42
N LEU A 129 -25.76 -15.90 -21.11
CA LEU A 129 -25.49 -14.87 -20.09
C LEU A 129 -24.09 -14.27 -20.26
N VAL A 130 -23.10 -15.11 -20.53
CA VAL A 130 -21.72 -14.66 -20.77
C VAL A 130 -21.64 -13.74 -21.98
N GLU A 131 -22.31 -14.07 -23.09
CA GLU A 131 -22.38 -13.18 -24.26
C GLU A 131 -22.97 -11.79 -23.89
N GLY A 132 -24.01 -11.77 -23.05
CA GLY A 132 -24.60 -10.54 -22.53
C GLY A 132 -23.64 -9.77 -21.61
N PHE A 133 -22.90 -10.46 -20.75
CA PHE A 133 -21.90 -9.83 -19.88
C PHE A 133 -20.75 -9.21 -20.68
N ASP A 134 -20.27 -9.86 -21.75
CA ASP A 134 -19.22 -9.32 -22.60
C ASP A 134 -19.66 -8.07 -23.36
N VAL A 135 -20.92 -8.01 -23.80
CA VAL A 135 -21.49 -6.79 -24.40
C VAL A 135 -21.61 -5.69 -23.35
N ALA A 136 -22.20 -5.99 -22.20
CA ALA A 136 -22.37 -5.02 -21.11
C ALA A 136 -21.02 -4.45 -20.65
N LYS A 137 -19.99 -5.29 -20.48
CA LYS A 137 -18.64 -4.88 -20.13
C LYS A 137 -18.07 -3.86 -21.11
N ARG A 138 -18.14 -4.15 -22.42
CA ARG A 138 -17.59 -3.25 -23.46
C ARG A 138 -18.29 -1.90 -23.47
N GLU A 139 -19.59 -1.89 -23.37
CA GLU A 139 -20.38 -0.65 -23.34
C GLU A 139 -20.20 0.11 -22.01
N SER A 140 -20.04 -0.59 -20.89
CA SER A 140 -19.70 0.02 -19.59
C SER A 140 -18.37 0.74 -19.61
N LEU A 141 -17.33 0.18 -20.24
CA LEU A 141 -16.02 0.82 -20.38
C LEU A 141 -16.12 2.09 -21.25
N LYS A 142 -16.87 2.05 -22.36
CA LYS A 142 -17.09 3.25 -23.18
C LYS A 142 -17.88 4.33 -22.41
N PHE A 143 -18.90 3.91 -21.66
CA PHE A 143 -19.68 4.84 -20.82
C PHE A 143 -18.80 5.49 -19.76
N LEU A 144 -17.88 4.73 -19.14
CA LEU A 144 -16.93 5.24 -18.17
C LEU A 144 -16.07 6.38 -18.72
N GLU A 145 -15.59 6.25 -19.97
CA GLU A 145 -14.81 7.29 -20.66
C GLU A 145 -15.64 8.56 -20.92
N THR A 146 -16.95 8.44 -21.11
CA THR A 146 -17.83 9.61 -21.29
C THR A 146 -18.26 10.24 -19.97
N PHE A 147 -18.31 9.47 -18.90
CA PHE A 147 -18.76 9.92 -17.58
C PHE A 147 -17.65 10.56 -16.74
N MET A 148 -16.39 10.29 -17.07
CA MET A 148 -15.26 10.84 -16.35
C MET A 148 -15.16 12.36 -16.44
N ARG A 149 -14.64 12.98 -15.37
CA ARG A 149 -14.23 14.37 -15.34
C ARG A 149 -12.74 14.47 -15.58
N ALA A 150 -12.35 15.12 -16.67
CA ALA A 150 -10.94 15.32 -16.99
C ALA A 150 -10.27 16.29 -16.00
N THR A 151 -9.05 15.98 -15.61
CA THR A 151 -8.20 16.82 -14.75
C THR A 151 -6.93 17.20 -15.49
N PRO A 152 -6.34 18.37 -15.23
CA PRO A 152 -5.15 18.85 -15.97
C PRO A 152 -3.87 18.06 -15.68
N GLY A 153 -3.86 17.13 -14.72
CA GLY A 153 -2.67 16.38 -14.33
C GLY A 153 -1.57 17.27 -13.75
N LEU A 154 -0.29 16.94 -14.03
CA LEU A 154 0.87 17.67 -13.50
C LEU A 154 1.08 19.08 -14.10
N GLU A 155 0.48 19.40 -15.26
CA GLU A 155 0.67 20.68 -15.94
C GLU A 155 -0.16 21.82 -15.32
N GLY A 156 -1.23 21.49 -14.62
CA GLY A 156 -2.10 22.47 -13.98
C GLY A 156 -2.70 21.87 -12.70
N VAL A 157 -1.83 21.43 -11.78
CA VAL A 157 -2.24 20.70 -10.56
C VAL A 157 -3.32 21.44 -9.80
N ASP A 158 -4.51 20.89 -9.77
CA ASP A 158 -5.57 21.29 -8.86
C ASP A 158 -5.35 20.59 -7.50
N ARG A 159 -4.65 21.29 -6.60
CA ARG A 159 -4.32 20.74 -5.27
C ARG A 159 -5.57 20.43 -4.45
N GLU A 160 -6.65 21.20 -4.62
CA GLU A 160 -7.90 20.99 -3.89
C GLU A 160 -8.55 19.67 -4.31
N MET A 161 -8.54 19.36 -5.60
CA MET A 161 -9.05 18.09 -6.10
C MET A 161 -8.21 16.90 -5.59
N LEU A 162 -6.88 17.01 -5.60
CA LEU A 162 -6.01 15.97 -5.03
C LEU A 162 -6.27 15.76 -3.53
N LEU A 163 -6.49 16.83 -2.78
CA LEU A 163 -6.89 16.75 -1.38
C LEU A 163 -8.24 16.05 -1.21
N CYS A 164 -9.22 16.32 -2.06
CA CYS A 164 -10.52 15.66 -2.03
C CYS A 164 -10.37 14.14 -2.29
N VAL A 165 -9.63 13.73 -3.31
CA VAL A 165 -9.40 12.31 -3.61
C VAL A 165 -8.63 11.60 -2.49
N ALA A 166 -7.56 12.20 -1.99
CA ALA A 166 -6.79 11.63 -0.88
C ALA A 166 -7.64 11.52 0.40
N ARG A 167 -8.46 12.54 0.68
CA ARG A 167 -9.41 12.53 1.80
C ARG A 167 -10.42 11.41 1.70
N THR A 168 -11.02 11.22 0.52
CA THR A 168 -11.96 10.11 0.26
C THR A 168 -11.29 8.76 0.54
N ALA A 169 -10.06 8.53 0.04
CA ALA A 169 -9.35 7.28 0.25
C ALA A 169 -8.96 7.03 1.72
N LEU A 170 -8.54 8.08 2.46
CA LEU A 170 -8.07 7.95 3.85
C LEU A 170 -9.21 7.88 4.87
N ARG A 171 -10.31 8.64 4.70
CA ARG A 171 -11.44 8.65 5.64
C ARG A 171 -12.19 7.32 5.69
N THR A 172 -12.14 6.50 4.62
CA THR A 172 -12.69 5.14 4.63
C THR A 172 -11.98 4.21 5.62
N LYS A 173 -10.73 4.49 5.96
CA LYS A 173 -9.86 3.60 6.75
C LYS A 173 -9.52 4.16 8.13
N LEU A 174 -9.43 5.48 8.25
CA LEU A 174 -8.98 6.20 9.44
C LEU A 174 -10.08 7.08 10.04
N ARG A 175 -9.85 7.61 11.25
CA ARG A 175 -10.69 8.63 11.88
C ARG A 175 -10.50 9.96 11.12
N GLU A 176 -11.57 10.77 11.06
CA GLU A 176 -11.59 12.01 10.26
C GLU A 176 -10.44 12.97 10.57
N GLU A 177 -10.19 13.26 11.84
CA GLU A 177 -9.15 14.21 12.27
C GLU A 177 -7.75 13.79 11.79
N LEU A 178 -7.44 12.49 11.92
CA LEU A 178 -6.16 11.93 11.50
C LEU A 178 -6.08 11.81 9.98
N ALA A 179 -7.18 11.43 9.34
CA ALA A 179 -7.26 11.34 7.88
C ALA A 179 -7.02 12.70 7.23
N ASP A 180 -7.60 13.77 7.75
CA ASP A 180 -7.43 15.13 7.21
C ASP A 180 -5.99 15.63 7.34
N LYS A 181 -5.31 15.36 8.45
CA LYS A 181 -3.87 15.64 8.60
C LYS A 181 -3.03 14.86 7.61
N LEU A 182 -3.29 13.57 7.47
CA LEU A 182 -2.55 12.70 6.54
C LEU A 182 -2.83 13.04 5.08
N THR A 183 -4.01 13.57 4.77
CA THR A 183 -4.37 14.01 3.41
C THR A 183 -3.37 15.02 2.87
N THR A 184 -3.05 16.06 3.64
CA THR A 184 -2.07 17.08 3.23
C THR A 184 -0.68 16.48 3.07
N ILE A 185 -0.26 15.64 4.02
CA ILE A 185 1.04 14.96 4.00
C ILE A 185 1.19 14.07 2.76
N VAL A 186 0.17 13.29 2.42
CA VAL A 186 0.17 12.37 1.26
C VAL A 186 0.24 13.15 -0.05
N VAL A 187 -0.57 14.22 -0.20
CA VAL A 187 -0.55 15.04 -1.41
C VAL A 187 0.80 15.74 -1.59
N ASP A 188 1.33 16.35 -0.53
CA ASP A 188 2.63 17.02 -0.57
C ASP A 188 3.78 16.04 -0.83
N ALA A 189 3.70 14.80 -0.31
CA ALA A 189 4.67 13.76 -0.59
C ALA A 189 4.68 13.35 -2.06
N VAL A 190 3.50 13.16 -2.68
CA VAL A 190 3.43 12.80 -4.10
C VAL A 190 3.89 13.96 -4.98
N LEU A 191 3.52 15.19 -4.66
CA LEU A 191 3.97 16.37 -5.41
C LEU A 191 5.49 16.60 -5.30
N CYS A 192 6.09 16.26 -4.16
CA CYS A 192 7.53 16.33 -3.95
C CYS A 192 8.31 15.40 -4.91
N ILE A 193 7.81 14.18 -5.14
CA ILE A 193 8.48 13.19 -5.99
C ILE A 193 8.07 13.30 -7.47
N ALA A 194 6.98 14.01 -7.78
CA ALA A 194 6.44 14.09 -9.12
C ALA A 194 7.31 14.96 -10.04
N LYS A 195 7.86 14.36 -11.10
CA LYS A 195 8.59 15.05 -12.16
C LYS A 195 7.76 15.06 -13.44
N LYS A 196 7.85 16.13 -14.23
CA LYS A 196 7.00 16.32 -15.43
C LYS A 196 7.21 15.28 -16.53
N GLU A 197 8.41 14.74 -16.67
CA GLU A 197 8.81 13.88 -17.78
C GLU A 197 9.01 12.41 -17.39
N GLU A 198 8.97 12.08 -16.09
CA GLU A 198 9.23 10.74 -15.58
C GLU A 198 7.96 10.13 -14.96
N PRO A 199 7.79 8.82 -15.03
CA PRO A 199 6.69 8.15 -14.31
C PRO A 199 6.89 8.30 -12.79
N ILE A 200 5.80 8.62 -12.08
CA ILE A 200 5.84 8.77 -10.62
C ILE A 200 6.16 7.43 -9.96
N ASP A 201 7.30 7.33 -9.28
CA ASP A 201 7.69 6.16 -8.52
C ASP A 201 7.44 6.35 -7.02
N LEU A 202 6.41 5.69 -6.50
CA LEU A 202 6.07 5.74 -5.07
C LEU A 202 7.12 5.10 -4.16
N HIS A 203 8.10 4.37 -4.73
CA HIS A 203 9.22 3.86 -3.92
C HIS A 203 10.17 4.97 -3.44
N MET A 204 10.09 6.17 -4.02
CA MET A 204 10.85 7.33 -3.56
C MET A 204 10.25 7.97 -2.30
N VAL A 205 9.01 7.63 -1.94
CA VAL A 205 8.44 7.96 -0.62
C VAL A 205 8.75 6.85 0.36
N GLU A 206 9.60 7.11 1.35
CA GLU A 206 9.81 6.19 2.47
C GLU A 206 8.70 6.37 3.50
N ILE A 207 8.15 5.27 3.97
CA ILE A 207 7.21 5.28 5.09
C ILE A 207 7.93 4.72 6.31
N MET A 208 8.43 5.62 7.16
CA MET A 208 9.08 5.26 8.41
C MET A 208 8.07 5.21 9.54
N THR A 209 8.19 4.21 10.40
CA THR A 209 7.29 4.03 11.54
C THR A 209 8.05 4.22 12.84
N MET A 210 7.48 4.98 13.76
CA MET A 210 8.06 5.27 15.06
C MET A 210 7.01 5.06 16.15
N LYS A 211 7.34 4.28 17.18
CA LYS A 211 6.46 4.13 18.34
C LYS A 211 6.52 5.40 19.20
N HIS A 212 5.43 6.13 19.26
CA HIS A 212 5.30 7.35 20.03
C HIS A 212 3.94 7.42 20.74
N GLN A 213 3.81 8.27 21.73
CA GLN A 213 2.59 8.35 22.54
C GLN A 213 1.36 8.83 21.75
N THR A 214 1.54 9.72 20.77
CA THR A 214 0.44 10.31 20.00
C THR A 214 0.62 10.13 18.50
N ASP A 215 -0.49 9.84 17.83
CA ASP A 215 -0.56 9.73 16.36
C ASP A 215 -0.50 11.11 15.68
N ASP A 216 -0.77 12.17 16.46
CA ASP A 216 -0.88 13.56 15.99
C ASP A 216 0.43 14.18 15.50
N GLU A 217 1.56 13.62 15.90
CA GLU A 217 2.88 14.12 15.52
C GLU A 217 3.42 13.52 14.22
N THR A 218 2.57 12.82 13.47
CA THR A 218 2.91 12.36 12.12
C THR A 218 3.22 13.54 11.23
N LYS A 219 4.39 13.52 10.56
CA LYS A 219 4.84 14.63 9.70
C LYS A 219 5.51 14.14 8.42
N LEU A 220 5.46 14.99 7.39
CA LEU A 220 6.27 14.85 6.19
C LEU A 220 7.66 15.45 6.44
N ILE A 221 8.68 14.71 6.06
CA ILE A 221 10.07 15.14 6.12
C ILE A 221 10.59 15.21 4.69
N GLN A 222 10.97 16.42 4.28
CA GLN A 222 11.63 16.66 3.00
C GLN A 222 13.10 16.24 3.13
N GLY A 223 13.36 14.97 2.91
CA GLY A 223 14.63 14.32 3.16
C GLY A 223 14.44 12.87 3.53
N LEU A 224 15.39 12.28 4.26
CA LEU A 224 15.34 10.88 4.62
C LEU A 224 15.48 10.66 6.12
N VAL A 225 14.75 9.67 6.62
CA VAL A 225 14.91 9.14 7.98
C VAL A 225 15.45 7.71 7.90
N LEU A 226 16.55 7.45 8.58
CA LEU A 226 17.16 6.14 8.70
C LEU A 226 16.77 5.49 10.02
N ASP A 227 16.49 4.19 9.99
CA ASP A 227 16.11 3.36 11.15
C ASP A 227 17.30 2.90 12.00
N HIS A 228 18.38 3.64 11.98
CA HIS A 228 19.58 3.36 12.77
C HIS A 228 20.37 4.65 13.02
N GLY A 229 21.24 4.63 14.00
CA GLY A 229 22.08 5.76 14.39
C GLY A 229 23.55 5.40 14.52
N ALA A 230 24.33 6.36 14.95
CA ALA A 230 25.74 6.19 15.23
C ALA A 230 25.97 5.11 16.30
N ARG A 231 26.97 4.28 16.08
CA ARG A 231 27.33 3.19 17.01
C ARG A 231 28.38 3.60 18.03
N HIS A 232 29.20 4.61 17.72
CA HIS A 232 30.19 5.10 18.66
C HIS A 232 29.56 6.08 19.66
N PRO A 233 29.81 5.95 20.98
CA PRO A 233 29.18 6.78 22.01
C PRO A 233 29.54 8.27 21.91
N ASP A 234 30.79 8.58 21.54
CA ASP A 234 31.32 9.94 21.47
C ASP A 234 31.15 10.61 20.11
N MET A 235 30.46 9.96 19.15
CA MET A 235 30.21 10.51 17.83
C MET A 235 29.23 11.68 17.92
N LYS A 236 29.48 12.73 17.13
CA LYS A 236 28.55 13.85 17.03
C LYS A 236 27.16 13.38 16.65
N ARG A 237 26.15 13.87 17.37
CA ARG A 237 24.73 13.52 17.15
C ARG A 237 23.97 14.58 16.35
N TYR A 238 24.58 15.73 16.13
CA TYR A 238 23.99 16.84 15.39
C TYR A 238 25.06 17.52 14.53
N VAL A 239 24.75 17.70 13.26
CA VAL A 239 25.65 18.28 12.26
C VAL A 239 24.83 19.23 11.39
N GLU A 240 25.22 20.50 11.35
CA GLU A 240 24.65 21.52 10.49
C GLU A 240 25.46 21.64 9.21
N ASP A 241 24.80 22.04 8.12
CA ASP A 241 25.38 22.32 6.80
C ASP A 241 26.40 21.22 6.38
N ALA A 242 25.90 19.98 6.30
CA ALA A 242 26.72 18.80 6.18
C ALA A 242 26.92 18.35 4.73
N TYR A 243 28.17 18.07 4.36
CA TYR A 243 28.46 17.25 3.20
C TYR A 243 28.17 15.78 3.50
N VAL A 244 27.43 15.12 2.61
CA VAL A 244 27.02 13.72 2.76
C VAL A 244 27.75 12.86 1.75
N LEU A 245 28.62 11.98 2.23
CA LEU A 245 29.26 10.96 1.43
C LEU A 245 28.45 9.68 1.47
N THR A 246 27.86 9.30 0.33
CA THR A 246 27.15 8.04 0.16
C THR A 246 28.06 7.02 -0.52
N CYS A 247 28.34 5.89 0.13
CA CYS A 247 29.26 4.92 -0.42
C CYS A 247 28.83 3.46 -0.15
N ASN A 248 29.31 2.54 -1.00
CA ASN A 248 29.17 1.10 -0.85
C ASN A 248 30.53 0.45 -0.59
N ILE A 249 31.37 1.14 0.18
CA ILE A 249 32.72 0.71 0.50
C ILE A 249 32.71 0.02 1.87
N SER A 250 33.38 -1.13 1.96
CA SER A 250 33.57 -1.82 3.24
C SER A 250 34.70 -1.15 4.01
N LEU A 251 34.37 -0.66 5.22
CA LEU A 251 35.35 -0.16 6.18
C LEU A 251 35.49 -1.14 7.38
N GLU A 252 35.10 -2.40 7.15
CA GLU A 252 35.31 -3.51 8.07
C GLU A 252 36.60 -4.27 7.69
N TYR A 253 37.26 -4.79 8.69
CA TYR A 253 38.33 -5.72 8.48
C TYR A 253 37.79 -7.03 7.90
N GLU A 254 38.13 -7.31 6.66
CA GLU A 254 37.79 -8.57 5.98
C GLU A 254 39.02 -9.45 5.89
N ARG A 255 38.86 -10.72 6.27
CA ARG A 255 39.93 -11.71 6.14
C ARG A 255 39.97 -12.21 4.70
N SER A 256 41.11 -12.06 4.04
CA SER A 256 41.31 -12.57 2.68
C SER A 256 41.26 -14.11 2.60
N GLU A 257 41.53 -14.80 3.70
CA GLU A 257 41.43 -16.27 3.82
C GLU A 257 40.03 -16.83 3.50
N VAL A 258 38.98 -16.04 3.68
CA VAL A 258 37.60 -16.47 3.40
C VAL A 258 37.33 -16.59 1.90
N ASN A 259 37.97 -15.74 1.10
CA ASN A 259 37.75 -15.64 -0.34
C ASN A 259 38.88 -16.27 -1.19
N SER A 260 40.03 -16.54 -0.59
CA SER A 260 41.18 -17.13 -1.27
C SER A 260 41.96 -18.07 -0.35
N THR A 261 42.48 -19.17 -0.91
CA THR A 261 43.27 -20.14 -0.15
C THR A 261 44.72 -19.68 -0.13
N PHE A 262 45.16 -19.13 1.00
CA PHE A 262 46.58 -18.82 1.22
C PHE A 262 47.22 -19.93 2.03
N MET A 263 48.40 -20.41 1.59
CA MET A 263 49.24 -21.34 2.35
C MET A 263 50.33 -20.57 3.05
N TYR A 264 50.38 -20.66 4.37
CA TYR A 264 51.45 -20.08 5.19
C TYR A 264 52.45 -21.16 5.57
N ALA A 265 53.72 -20.86 5.43
CA ALA A 265 54.78 -21.71 5.93
C ALA A 265 55.14 -21.40 7.40
N ASP A 266 55.04 -20.11 7.79
CA ASP A 266 55.44 -19.59 9.09
C ASP A 266 54.42 -18.68 9.74
N ALA A 267 54.38 -18.60 11.07
CA ALA A 267 53.55 -17.72 11.87
C ALA A 267 53.81 -16.23 11.56
N GLU A 268 55.05 -15.85 11.28
CA GLU A 268 55.42 -14.49 10.92
C GLU A 268 54.77 -14.02 9.60
N GLN A 269 54.64 -14.91 8.62
CA GLN A 269 53.95 -14.58 7.34
C GLN A 269 52.48 -14.28 7.57
N ARG A 270 51.84 -15.04 8.46
CA ARG A 270 50.43 -14.80 8.83
C ARG A 270 50.27 -13.47 9.55
N GLU A 271 51.13 -13.12 10.49
CA GLU A 271 51.09 -11.83 11.19
C GLU A 271 51.30 -10.66 10.24
N LYS A 272 52.24 -10.76 9.30
CA LYS A 272 52.46 -9.73 8.27
C LYS A 272 51.25 -9.54 7.36
N MET A 273 50.59 -10.63 7.02
CA MET A 273 49.38 -10.54 6.19
C MET A 273 48.23 -9.88 6.95
N VAL A 274 47.95 -10.27 8.20
CA VAL A 274 46.94 -9.63 9.03
C VAL A 274 47.23 -8.14 9.24
N ALA A 275 48.51 -7.79 9.40
CA ALA A 275 48.93 -6.39 9.51
C ALA A 275 48.70 -5.62 8.19
N ALA A 276 48.95 -6.24 7.03
CA ALA A 276 48.70 -5.65 5.72
C ALA A 276 47.21 -5.45 5.44
N GLU A 277 46.36 -6.42 5.79
CA GLU A 277 44.91 -6.31 5.67
C GLU A 277 44.33 -5.17 6.53
N ARG A 278 44.83 -5.01 7.75
CA ARG A 278 44.46 -3.87 8.62
C ARG A 278 44.97 -2.55 8.06
N ALA A 279 46.21 -2.51 7.57
CA ALA A 279 46.76 -1.30 6.95
C ALA A 279 45.95 -0.84 5.74
N TYR A 280 45.42 -1.76 4.95
CA TYR A 280 44.55 -1.45 3.83
C TYR A 280 43.24 -0.77 4.28
N THR A 281 42.59 -1.33 5.32
CA THR A 281 41.38 -0.73 5.89
C THR A 281 41.65 0.66 6.46
N ASP A 282 42.76 0.81 7.19
CA ASP A 282 43.18 2.10 7.73
C ASP A 282 43.50 3.13 6.63
N GLU A 283 44.12 2.70 5.54
CA GLU A 283 44.41 3.57 4.38
C GLU A 283 43.10 4.05 3.73
N THR A 284 42.12 3.17 3.57
CA THR A 284 40.80 3.50 3.06
C THR A 284 40.13 4.56 3.92
N VAL A 285 40.12 4.41 5.23
CA VAL A 285 39.59 5.40 6.18
C VAL A 285 40.35 6.74 6.08
N ARG A 286 41.69 6.69 5.96
CA ARG A 286 42.50 7.92 5.80
C ARG A 286 42.18 8.67 4.52
N LYS A 287 41.87 7.99 3.40
CA LYS A 287 41.42 8.65 2.16
C LYS A 287 40.11 9.41 2.36
N VAL A 288 39.14 8.83 3.09
CA VAL A 288 37.90 9.51 3.46
C VAL A 288 38.16 10.73 4.37
N ILE A 289 39.07 10.60 5.34
CA ILE A 289 39.46 11.72 6.20
C ILE A 289 40.16 12.82 5.39
N ALA A 290 41.01 12.45 4.42
CA ALA A 290 41.68 13.41 3.55
C ALA A 290 40.67 14.22 2.72
N LEU A 291 39.66 13.57 2.14
CA LEU A 291 38.58 14.26 1.43
C LEU A 291 37.83 15.24 2.32
N LYS A 292 37.53 14.84 3.57
CA LYS A 292 36.91 15.77 4.53
C LYS A 292 37.79 16.99 4.75
N LYS A 293 39.10 16.82 4.97
CA LYS A 293 40.02 17.94 5.19
C LYS A 293 40.08 18.86 3.97
N GLU A 294 40.09 18.29 2.77
CA GLU A 294 40.07 19.07 1.53
C GLU A 294 38.82 19.95 1.40
N VAL A 295 37.63 19.39 1.75
CA VAL A 295 36.35 20.07 1.52
C VAL A 295 35.92 20.97 2.67
N CYS A 296 36.28 20.60 3.91
CA CYS A 296 35.84 21.30 5.14
C CYS A 296 36.92 22.22 5.74
N ASP A 297 38.17 22.19 5.27
CA ASP A 297 39.21 23.08 5.79
C ASP A 297 38.91 24.55 5.43
N GLY A 298 38.61 25.34 6.47
CA GLY A 298 38.26 26.76 6.35
C GLY A 298 36.77 27.06 6.33
N ASN A 299 35.90 26.05 6.38
CA ASN A 299 34.45 26.21 6.46
C ASN A 299 33.94 25.48 7.70
N ASP A 300 32.97 26.07 8.42
CA ASP A 300 32.29 25.42 9.57
C ASP A 300 31.29 24.31 9.14
N LYS A 301 31.51 23.70 7.98
CA LYS A 301 30.63 22.66 7.45
C LYS A 301 30.91 21.31 8.05
N GLY A 302 29.84 20.56 8.29
CA GLY A 302 29.93 19.20 8.81
C GLY A 302 30.22 18.16 7.72
N PHE A 303 30.59 16.95 8.14
CA PHE A 303 30.82 15.85 7.23
C PHE A 303 30.16 14.58 7.77
N VAL A 304 29.38 13.91 6.92
CA VAL A 304 28.61 12.70 7.25
C VAL A 304 28.94 11.60 6.25
N VAL A 305 29.25 10.42 6.74
CA VAL A 305 29.52 9.23 5.92
C VAL A 305 28.41 8.21 6.12
N ILE A 306 27.75 7.81 5.05
CA ILE A 306 26.70 6.79 5.08
C ILE A 306 27.11 5.66 4.15
N THR A 307 27.36 4.48 4.72
CA THR A 307 27.78 3.30 3.95
C THR A 307 26.74 2.18 4.01
N GLN A 308 26.59 1.46 2.90
CA GLN A 308 25.78 0.25 2.83
C GLN A 308 26.47 -0.93 3.52
N LYS A 309 27.80 -0.93 3.54
CA LYS A 309 28.63 -1.97 4.16
C LYS A 309 28.86 -1.68 5.65
N GLY A 310 29.63 -2.53 6.29
CA GLY A 310 29.99 -2.36 7.68
C GLY A 310 31.17 -1.40 7.89
N ILE A 311 31.26 -0.89 9.12
CA ILE A 311 32.41 -0.10 9.60
C ILE A 311 32.90 -0.75 10.90
N ASP A 312 34.19 -1.02 10.97
CA ASP A 312 34.83 -1.61 12.14
C ASP A 312 34.88 -0.60 13.31
N PRO A 313 34.83 -1.03 14.58
CA PRO A 313 34.96 -0.15 15.74
C PRO A 313 36.19 0.75 15.71
N ILE A 314 37.35 0.23 15.25
CA ILE A 314 38.58 1.02 15.13
C ILE A 314 38.45 2.11 14.08
N SER A 315 37.85 1.79 12.94
CA SER A 315 37.56 2.76 11.88
C SER A 315 36.57 3.84 12.36
N LEU A 316 35.55 3.46 13.15
CA LEU A 316 34.62 4.40 13.78
C LEU A 316 35.31 5.35 14.76
N ASP A 317 36.28 4.86 15.55
CA ASP A 317 37.08 5.70 16.48
C ASP A 317 37.91 6.74 15.71
N LEU A 318 38.56 6.34 14.60
CA LEU A 318 39.31 7.25 13.74
C LEU A 318 38.40 8.35 13.12
N LEU A 319 37.21 7.97 12.61
CA LEU A 319 36.25 8.90 12.08
C LEU A 319 35.68 9.85 13.16
N CYS A 320 35.43 9.32 14.36
CA CYS A 320 34.98 10.09 15.52
C CYS A 320 36.00 11.17 15.95
N LYS A 321 37.28 10.84 16.00
CA LYS A 321 38.37 11.79 16.31
C LYS A 321 38.44 12.96 15.34
N GLU A 322 38.07 12.74 14.10
CA GLU A 322 37.98 13.80 13.09
C GLU A 322 36.60 14.46 13.01
N ASN A 323 35.71 14.24 13.98
CA ASN A 323 34.36 14.80 14.02
C ASN A 323 33.50 14.44 12.79
N ILE A 324 33.63 13.26 12.25
CA ILE A 324 32.82 12.73 11.14
C ILE A 324 31.70 11.88 11.74
N MET A 325 30.45 12.18 11.39
CA MET A 325 29.33 11.31 11.72
C MET A 325 29.28 10.16 10.72
N ALA A 326 29.34 8.92 11.19
CA ALA A 326 29.38 7.73 10.33
C ALA A 326 28.23 6.77 10.64
N LEU A 327 27.47 6.41 9.60
CA LEU A 327 26.39 5.44 9.63
C LEU A 327 26.76 4.23 8.78
N ARG A 328 26.52 3.04 9.33
CA ARG A 328 26.86 1.78 8.67
C ARG A 328 25.62 0.96 8.36
N ARG A 329 25.73 0.05 7.36
CA ARG A 329 24.67 -0.90 6.99
C ARG A 329 23.36 -0.23 6.60
N ALA A 330 23.43 0.91 5.90
CA ALA A 330 22.26 1.53 5.31
C ALA A 330 21.64 0.60 4.25
N LYS A 331 20.32 0.53 4.19
CA LYS A 331 19.62 -0.27 3.20
C LYS A 331 19.88 0.28 1.80
N ARG A 332 20.06 -0.62 0.81
CA ARG A 332 20.34 -0.21 -0.59
C ARG A 332 19.36 0.85 -1.11
N ARG A 333 18.06 0.66 -0.86
CA ARG A 333 17.04 1.62 -1.28
C ARG A 333 17.21 3.00 -0.62
N ASN A 334 17.67 3.04 0.63
CA ASN A 334 17.93 4.29 1.32
C ASN A 334 19.15 5.01 0.74
N MET A 335 20.14 4.29 0.20
CA MET A 335 21.27 4.89 -0.53
C MET A 335 20.80 5.57 -1.82
N GLU A 336 19.93 4.91 -2.60
CA GLU A 336 19.33 5.46 -3.81
C GLU A 336 18.53 6.74 -3.49
N ARG A 337 17.73 6.70 -2.42
CA ARG A 337 16.94 7.85 -1.96
C ARG A 337 17.80 8.99 -1.42
N LEU A 338 18.91 8.68 -0.71
CA LEU A 338 19.85 9.69 -0.23
C LEU A 338 20.49 10.45 -1.39
N VAL A 339 20.92 9.74 -2.43
CA VAL A 339 21.46 10.38 -3.64
C VAL A 339 20.42 11.30 -4.29
N LEU A 340 19.16 10.87 -4.35
CA LEU A 340 18.07 11.68 -4.91
C LEU A 340 17.66 12.85 -4.01
N ALA A 341 17.81 12.70 -2.69
CA ALA A 341 17.48 13.77 -1.73
C ALA A 341 18.62 14.78 -1.61
N CYS A 342 19.83 14.35 -1.32
CA CYS A 342 20.98 15.21 -1.03
C CYS A 342 21.78 15.61 -2.27
N GLY A 343 21.52 14.97 -3.42
CA GLY A 343 22.40 15.04 -4.57
C GLY A 343 23.68 14.19 -4.39
N GLY A 344 24.66 14.40 -5.24
CA GLY A 344 25.90 13.63 -5.26
C GLY A 344 25.77 12.27 -5.94
N GLN A 345 26.74 11.40 -5.72
CA GLN A 345 26.79 10.06 -6.31
C GLN A 345 27.20 9.02 -5.28
N CYS A 346 26.64 7.81 -5.41
CA CYS A 346 27.03 6.68 -4.57
C CYS A 346 28.26 5.98 -5.18
N ILE A 347 29.39 6.00 -4.47
CA ILE A 347 30.64 5.40 -4.93
C ILE A 347 30.83 3.97 -4.42
N ASN A 348 31.53 3.16 -5.24
CA ASN A 348 31.87 1.79 -4.91
C ASN A 348 33.38 1.61 -4.61
N SER A 349 34.22 2.56 -5.01
CA SER A 349 35.68 2.53 -4.83
C SER A 349 36.19 3.81 -4.18
N THR A 350 37.26 3.68 -3.40
CA THR A 350 37.98 4.83 -2.82
C THR A 350 38.80 5.62 -3.84
N GLU A 351 38.98 5.11 -5.05
CA GLU A 351 39.67 5.81 -6.13
C GLU A 351 38.80 6.88 -6.80
N GLU A 352 37.46 6.75 -6.64
CA GLU A 352 36.48 7.66 -7.18
C GLU A 352 36.21 8.88 -6.25
N LEU A 353 36.88 8.97 -5.10
CA LEU A 353 36.67 10.05 -4.14
C LEU A 353 37.06 11.40 -4.74
N SER A 354 36.07 12.29 -4.90
CA SER A 354 36.24 13.67 -5.32
C SER A 354 35.24 14.59 -4.63
N PRO A 355 35.47 15.89 -4.50
CA PRO A 355 34.52 16.84 -3.92
C PRO A 355 33.18 16.90 -4.66
N GLU A 356 33.16 16.64 -5.96
CA GLU A 356 31.98 16.73 -6.83
C GLU A 356 30.92 15.65 -6.58
N ILE A 357 31.32 14.52 -5.97
CA ILE A 357 30.41 13.40 -5.67
C ILE A 357 29.66 13.57 -4.35
N LEU A 358 30.01 14.57 -3.57
CA LEU A 358 29.38 14.81 -2.27
C LEU A 358 27.98 15.39 -2.43
N GLY A 359 27.04 14.83 -1.69
CA GLY A 359 25.74 15.43 -1.52
C GLY A 359 25.77 16.49 -0.41
N HIS A 360 24.68 17.25 -0.30
CA HIS A 360 24.54 18.32 0.70
C HIS A 360 23.21 18.16 1.47
N ALA A 361 23.26 18.38 2.78
CA ALA A 361 22.09 18.43 3.65
C ALA A 361 22.24 19.55 4.67
N GLY A 362 21.18 20.33 4.87
CA GLY A 362 21.22 21.44 5.84
C GLY A 362 21.34 20.97 7.27
N GLU A 363 20.70 19.87 7.63
CA GLU A 363 20.76 19.30 8.98
C GLU A 363 20.80 17.79 8.94
N VAL A 364 21.71 17.18 9.73
CA VAL A 364 21.76 15.76 10.00
C VAL A 364 21.86 15.54 11.50
N TYR A 365 20.86 14.87 12.07
CA TYR A 365 20.84 14.64 13.51
C TYR A 365 20.30 13.26 13.90
N GLU A 366 20.79 12.77 15.05
CA GLU A 366 20.34 11.52 15.66
C GLU A 366 19.27 11.80 16.71
N TYR A 367 18.15 11.12 16.58
CA TYR A 367 17.07 11.12 17.58
C TYR A 367 17.00 9.73 18.21
N VAL A 368 17.07 9.68 19.55
CA VAL A 368 17.02 8.44 20.33
C VAL A 368 15.66 8.34 21.01
N LEU A 369 14.94 7.26 20.77
CA LEU A 369 13.66 6.97 21.37
C LEU A 369 13.72 5.59 22.06
N GLY A 370 13.93 5.59 23.38
CA GLY A 370 14.20 4.37 24.13
C GLY A 370 15.47 3.67 23.64
N ASP A 371 15.35 2.44 23.18
CA ASP A 371 16.46 1.66 22.61
C ASP A 371 16.66 1.89 21.10
N ASP A 372 15.67 2.48 20.44
CA ASP A 372 15.72 2.74 19.00
C ASP A 372 16.39 4.08 18.69
N LYS A 373 17.23 4.07 17.65
CA LYS A 373 17.93 5.24 17.15
C LYS A 373 17.50 5.54 15.73
N TYR A 374 17.21 6.80 15.47
CA TYR A 374 16.82 7.30 14.15
C TYR A 374 17.75 8.42 13.73
N THR A 375 18.18 8.42 12.49
CA THR A 375 18.96 9.51 11.92
C THR A 375 18.11 10.26 10.89
N PHE A 376 17.98 11.57 11.11
CA PHE A 376 17.25 12.48 10.24
C PHE A 376 18.23 13.22 9.35
N VAL A 377 17.90 13.32 8.07
CA VAL A 377 18.58 14.12 7.06
C VAL A 377 17.54 15.08 6.52
N GLU A 378 17.60 16.33 6.93
CA GLU A 378 16.58 17.36 6.65
C GLU A 378 17.18 18.60 5.98
N LYS A 379 16.31 19.52 5.51
CA LYS A 379 16.68 20.78 4.85
C LYS A 379 17.53 20.60 3.60
N VAL A 380 17.08 19.73 2.74
CA VAL A 380 17.70 19.47 1.45
C VAL A 380 17.18 20.45 0.41
N GLU A 381 18.05 20.98 -0.45
CA GLU A 381 17.70 22.05 -1.40
C GLU A 381 16.64 21.64 -2.43
N ASN A 382 16.75 20.44 -3.00
CA ASN A 382 15.83 19.93 -4.02
C ASN A 382 15.44 18.48 -3.74
N PRO A 383 14.56 18.23 -2.75
CA PRO A 383 14.20 16.88 -2.38
C PRO A 383 13.36 16.21 -3.48
N THR A 384 13.93 15.24 -4.18
CA THR A 384 13.19 14.36 -5.10
C THR A 384 12.80 13.03 -4.44
N SER A 385 13.11 12.89 -3.16
CA SER A 385 12.70 11.80 -2.28
C SER A 385 12.30 12.37 -0.93
N CYS A 386 11.27 11.81 -0.32
CA CYS A 386 10.76 12.28 0.96
C CYS A 386 10.42 11.11 1.89
N THR A 387 10.28 11.39 3.17
CA THR A 387 9.91 10.41 4.18
C THR A 387 8.64 10.84 4.91
N ILE A 388 7.65 9.97 4.96
CA ILE A 388 6.48 10.12 5.83
C ILE A 388 6.79 9.41 7.14
N LEU A 389 6.93 10.19 8.21
CA LEU A 389 7.16 9.66 9.55
C LEU A 389 5.82 9.40 10.24
N LEU A 390 5.42 8.14 10.31
CA LEU A 390 4.21 7.70 11.00
C LEU A 390 4.52 7.43 12.47
N LYS A 391 3.83 8.11 13.36
CA LYS A 391 3.89 7.86 14.79
C LYS A 391 2.61 7.18 15.26
N GLY A 392 2.71 6.35 16.28
CA GLY A 392 1.56 5.66 16.86
C GLY A 392 1.90 4.94 18.13
N SER A 393 0.91 4.76 18.99
CA SER A 393 1.08 4.14 20.32
C SER A 393 1.30 2.63 20.23
N ASN A 394 0.69 1.95 19.26
CA ASN A 394 0.69 0.49 19.12
C ASN A 394 1.12 0.05 17.72
N ASP A 395 1.78 -1.12 17.63
CA ASP A 395 2.17 -1.71 16.36
C ASP A 395 0.99 -1.95 15.41
N HIS A 396 -0.19 -2.31 15.95
CA HIS A 396 -1.38 -2.56 15.15
C HIS A 396 -1.91 -1.28 14.49
N THR A 397 -1.97 -0.17 15.24
CA THR A 397 -2.38 1.14 14.70
C THR A 397 -1.38 1.65 13.67
N ILE A 398 -0.08 1.50 13.92
CA ILE A 398 0.99 1.88 12.99
C ILE A 398 0.87 1.11 11.67
N VAL A 399 0.65 -0.20 11.71
CA VAL A 399 0.46 -1.02 10.50
C VAL A 399 -0.77 -0.56 9.72
N GLN A 400 -1.89 -0.30 10.39
CA GLN A 400 -3.10 0.21 9.77
C GLN A 400 -2.89 1.59 9.14
N LEU A 401 -2.18 2.50 9.81
CA LEU A 401 -1.81 3.81 9.28
C LEU A 401 -0.93 3.67 8.04
N LYS A 402 0.05 2.77 8.09
CA LYS A 402 0.96 2.50 6.96
C LYS A 402 0.22 2.00 5.72
N ASP A 403 -0.72 1.09 5.89
CA ASP A 403 -1.53 0.57 4.79
C ASP A 403 -2.44 1.66 4.22
N ALA A 404 -3.12 2.44 5.08
CA ALA A 404 -3.94 3.57 4.66
C ALA A 404 -3.16 4.64 3.89
N VAL A 405 -1.95 4.99 4.35
CA VAL A 405 -1.08 5.97 3.66
C VAL A 405 -0.63 5.44 2.30
N ARG A 406 -0.31 4.16 2.17
CA ARG A 406 0.04 3.55 0.88
C ARG A 406 -1.08 3.67 -0.13
N ASP A 407 -2.31 3.41 0.30
CA ASP A 407 -3.47 3.50 -0.57
C ASP A 407 -3.77 4.96 -0.94
N GLY A 408 -3.63 5.90 0.01
CA GLY A 408 -3.73 7.32 -0.27
C GLY A 408 -2.69 7.80 -1.29
N LEU A 409 -1.42 7.37 -1.17
CA LEU A 409 -0.36 7.68 -2.14
C LEU A 409 -0.69 7.14 -3.54
N ARG A 410 -1.21 5.91 -3.63
CA ARG A 410 -1.64 5.31 -4.89
C ARG A 410 -2.84 6.05 -5.49
N ALA A 411 -3.82 6.42 -4.66
CA ALA A 411 -4.98 7.17 -5.11
C ALA A 411 -4.59 8.51 -5.75
N VAL A 412 -3.71 9.29 -5.12
CA VAL A 412 -3.21 10.56 -5.67
C VAL A 412 -2.39 10.34 -6.93
N LYS A 413 -1.50 9.34 -6.95
CA LYS A 413 -0.71 8.97 -8.13
C LYS A 413 -1.62 8.65 -9.32
N ASN A 414 -2.65 7.82 -9.12
CA ASN A 414 -3.56 7.40 -10.19
C ASN A 414 -4.24 8.62 -10.83
N VAL A 415 -4.70 9.58 -10.04
CA VAL A 415 -5.32 10.82 -10.58
C VAL A 415 -4.34 11.62 -11.44
N LEU A 416 -3.08 11.72 -11.01
CA LEU A 416 -2.05 12.46 -11.76
C LEU A 416 -1.67 11.76 -13.08
N VAL A 417 -1.68 10.43 -13.10
CA VAL A 417 -1.36 9.61 -14.28
C VAL A 417 -2.52 9.55 -15.26
N ASP A 418 -3.73 9.24 -14.75
CA ASP A 418 -4.92 9.02 -15.59
C ASP A 418 -5.54 10.34 -16.06
N LYS A 419 -5.25 11.44 -15.36
CA LYS A 419 -5.82 12.78 -15.62
C LYS A 419 -7.36 12.76 -15.62
N ALA A 420 -7.96 11.89 -14.83
CA ALA A 420 -9.39 11.68 -14.77
C ALA A 420 -9.84 11.27 -13.37
N VAL A 421 -11.02 11.77 -12.98
CA VAL A 421 -11.72 11.39 -11.75
C VAL A 421 -13.18 11.11 -12.05
N ILE A 422 -13.85 10.40 -11.17
CA ILE A 422 -15.26 10.03 -11.30
C ILE A 422 -15.99 10.46 -10.03
N PRO A 423 -17.22 11.01 -10.13
CA PRO A 423 -18.07 11.22 -8.97
C PRO A 423 -18.27 9.91 -8.20
N GLY A 424 -18.04 9.94 -6.88
CA GLY A 424 -18.11 8.77 -6.00
C GLY A 424 -19.52 8.51 -5.46
N ALA A 425 -19.59 7.91 -4.28
CA ALA A 425 -20.83 7.62 -3.54
C ALA A 425 -21.88 6.78 -4.32
N GLY A 426 -21.45 5.95 -5.27
CA GLY A 426 -22.36 5.11 -6.08
C GLY A 426 -23.02 5.81 -7.26
N ALA A 427 -22.72 7.08 -7.53
CA ALA A 427 -23.33 7.84 -8.63
C ALA A 427 -23.04 7.21 -10.00
N PHE A 428 -21.82 6.75 -10.23
CA PHE A 428 -21.43 6.09 -11.48
C PHE A 428 -22.23 4.79 -11.70
N GLU A 429 -22.40 3.98 -10.68
CA GLU A 429 -23.07 2.68 -10.77
C GLU A 429 -24.54 2.83 -11.10
N VAL A 430 -25.23 3.85 -10.57
CA VAL A 430 -26.63 4.15 -10.88
C VAL A 430 -26.75 4.69 -12.30
N ALA A 431 -25.89 5.62 -12.70
CA ALA A 431 -25.87 6.16 -14.07
C ALA A 431 -25.58 5.04 -15.10
N LEU A 432 -24.66 4.13 -14.79
CA LEU A 432 -24.34 2.98 -15.62
C LEU A 432 -25.52 2.01 -15.74
N ASN A 433 -26.24 1.73 -14.64
CA ASN A 433 -27.43 0.90 -14.67
C ASN A 433 -28.49 1.49 -15.61
N LYS A 434 -28.76 2.79 -15.53
CA LYS A 434 -29.66 3.49 -16.42
C LYS A 434 -29.23 3.38 -17.89
N HIS A 435 -27.95 3.67 -18.17
CA HIS A 435 -27.41 3.59 -19.54
C HIS A 435 -27.53 2.17 -20.12
N LEU A 436 -27.21 1.13 -19.37
CA LEU A 436 -27.32 -0.24 -19.82
C LEU A 436 -28.75 -0.66 -20.08
N ARG A 437 -29.72 -0.26 -19.23
CA ARG A 437 -31.14 -0.58 -19.38
C ARG A 437 -31.79 0.17 -20.54
N GLU A 438 -31.52 1.46 -20.70
CA GLU A 438 -32.21 2.29 -21.69
C GLU A 438 -31.59 2.18 -23.08
N ASN A 439 -30.29 2.15 -23.19
CA ASN A 439 -29.56 2.20 -24.45
C ASN A 439 -29.08 0.81 -24.91
N VAL A 440 -28.26 0.14 -24.10
CA VAL A 440 -27.60 -1.10 -24.53
C VAL A 440 -28.61 -2.25 -24.69
N THR A 441 -29.58 -2.35 -23.78
CA THR A 441 -30.62 -3.37 -23.84
C THR A 441 -31.47 -3.28 -25.13
N LYS A 442 -31.61 -2.09 -25.69
CA LYS A 442 -32.35 -1.89 -26.97
C LYS A 442 -31.50 -2.23 -28.20
N MET A 443 -30.16 -2.17 -28.08
CA MET A 443 -29.23 -2.51 -29.17
C MET A 443 -28.96 -3.99 -29.30
N VAL A 444 -29.17 -4.76 -28.22
CA VAL A 444 -28.88 -6.20 -28.18
C VAL A 444 -30.17 -6.98 -28.53
N GLU A 445 -30.08 -7.80 -29.56
CA GLU A 445 -31.17 -8.67 -29.95
C GLU A 445 -31.07 -10.06 -29.29
N GLY A 446 -32.23 -10.70 -29.11
CA GLY A 446 -32.29 -12.08 -28.67
C GLY A 446 -32.10 -12.27 -27.14
N ARG A 447 -31.64 -13.47 -26.76
CA ARG A 447 -31.57 -13.90 -25.34
C ARG A 447 -30.43 -13.27 -24.57
N ALA A 448 -29.38 -12.79 -25.25
CA ALA A 448 -28.23 -12.11 -24.64
C ALA A 448 -28.63 -10.82 -23.89
N LYS A 449 -29.78 -10.23 -24.26
CA LYS A 449 -30.40 -9.10 -23.54
C LYS A 449 -30.53 -9.36 -22.03
N ARG A 450 -30.91 -10.57 -21.64
CA ARG A 450 -31.04 -10.96 -20.22
C ARG A 450 -29.69 -10.92 -19.46
N GLY A 451 -28.59 -11.19 -20.15
CA GLY A 451 -27.26 -11.04 -19.57
C GLY A 451 -26.92 -9.56 -19.31
N VAL A 452 -27.28 -8.66 -20.23
CA VAL A 452 -27.10 -7.21 -20.02
C VAL A 452 -27.95 -6.71 -18.87
N GLU A 453 -29.22 -7.16 -18.75
CA GLU A 453 -30.10 -6.82 -17.63
C GLU A 453 -29.53 -7.30 -16.29
N ALA A 454 -29.02 -8.54 -16.24
CA ALA A 454 -28.38 -9.10 -15.06
C ALA A 454 -27.14 -8.30 -14.65
N PHE A 455 -26.33 -7.88 -15.61
CA PHE A 455 -25.15 -7.05 -15.37
C PHE A 455 -25.54 -5.67 -14.83
N ALA A 456 -26.53 -5.03 -15.44
CA ALA A 456 -27.01 -3.72 -15.00
C ALA A 456 -27.53 -3.77 -13.55
N GLU A 457 -28.28 -4.83 -13.19
CA GLU A 457 -28.78 -5.00 -11.83
C GLU A 457 -27.65 -5.26 -10.83
N ALA A 458 -26.60 -6.01 -11.25
CA ALA A 458 -25.46 -6.31 -10.40
C ALA A 458 -24.64 -5.05 -10.03
N MET A 459 -24.58 -4.04 -10.90
CA MET A 459 -23.88 -2.79 -10.58
C MET A 459 -24.50 -2.03 -9.41
N LEU A 460 -25.79 -2.15 -9.20
CA LEU A 460 -26.48 -1.51 -8.07
C LEU A 460 -26.09 -2.06 -6.69
N ILE A 461 -25.27 -3.11 -6.63
CA ILE A 461 -24.83 -3.67 -5.34
C ILE A 461 -24.03 -2.66 -4.51
N VAL A 462 -23.29 -1.75 -5.15
CA VAL A 462 -22.48 -0.76 -4.47
C VAL A 462 -23.33 0.21 -3.65
N PRO A 463 -24.28 0.96 -4.25
CA PRO A 463 -25.18 1.83 -3.48
C PRO A 463 -26.10 1.04 -2.53
N LYS A 464 -26.55 -0.18 -2.88
CA LYS A 464 -27.30 -1.06 -1.98
C LYS A 464 -26.55 -1.35 -0.70
N THR A 465 -25.29 -1.73 -0.83
CA THR A 465 -24.44 -2.06 0.33
C THR A 465 -24.12 -0.82 1.17
N LEU A 466 -23.97 0.35 0.55
CA LEU A 466 -23.78 1.62 1.27
C LEU A 466 -25.02 1.95 2.12
N ALA A 467 -26.23 1.85 1.55
CA ALA A 467 -27.47 2.08 2.28
C ALA A 467 -27.68 1.07 3.43
N GLU A 468 -27.48 -0.23 3.17
CA GLU A 468 -27.60 -1.31 4.16
C GLU A 468 -26.63 -1.10 5.35
N ASN A 469 -25.36 -0.76 5.05
CA ASN A 469 -24.35 -0.53 6.09
C ASN A 469 -24.63 0.73 6.93
N SER A 470 -25.33 1.70 6.35
CA SER A 470 -25.74 2.93 7.04
C SER A 470 -27.06 2.79 7.80
N GLY A 471 -27.73 1.62 7.67
CA GLY A 471 -28.98 1.31 8.37
C GLY A 471 -30.24 1.82 7.67
N TYR A 472 -30.14 2.26 6.42
CA TYR A 472 -31.28 2.66 5.60
C TYR A 472 -31.80 1.50 4.75
N ASP A 473 -33.06 1.61 4.29
CA ASP A 473 -33.61 0.61 3.37
C ASP A 473 -32.92 0.71 2.00
N PRO A 474 -32.27 -0.36 1.52
CA PRO A 474 -31.57 -0.33 0.25
C PRO A 474 -32.48 -0.14 -0.96
N GLN A 475 -33.77 -0.53 -0.86
CA GLN A 475 -34.71 -0.42 -1.97
C GLN A 475 -35.17 1.01 -2.14
N ASP A 476 -35.57 1.66 -1.05
CA ASP A 476 -36.00 3.06 -1.06
C ASP A 476 -34.83 3.96 -1.54
N ALA A 477 -33.63 3.77 -0.99
CA ALA A 477 -32.45 4.54 -1.38
C ALA A 477 -32.14 4.45 -2.89
N ILE A 478 -32.32 3.26 -3.51
CA ILE A 478 -32.08 3.10 -4.94
C ILE A 478 -33.18 3.76 -5.77
N ILE A 479 -34.41 3.63 -5.37
CA ILE A 479 -35.54 4.25 -6.09
C ILE A 479 -35.34 5.77 -6.12
N ASP A 480 -35.03 6.37 -4.98
CA ASP A 480 -34.81 7.82 -4.88
C ASP A 480 -33.62 8.27 -5.75
N MET A 481 -32.52 7.52 -5.74
CA MET A 481 -31.36 7.81 -6.59
C MET A 481 -31.69 7.65 -8.08
N GLN A 482 -32.46 6.63 -8.48
CA GLN A 482 -32.84 6.41 -9.87
C GLN A 482 -33.81 7.52 -10.36
N GLU A 483 -34.74 7.97 -9.52
CA GLU A 483 -35.61 9.09 -9.84
C GLU A 483 -34.85 10.40 -10.10
N GLU A 484 -33.85 10.70 -9.26
CA GLU A 484 -32.98 11.87 -9.46
C GLU A 484 -32.14 11.75 -10.73
N HIS A 485 -31.58 10.56 -11.02
CA HIS A 485 -30.89 10.31 -12.29
C HIS A 485 -31.80 10.41 -13.50
N ASP A 486 -33.11 10.08 -13.38
CA ASP A 486 -34.09 10.25 -14.44
C ASP A 486 -34.38 11.72 -14.71
N ARG A 487 -34.32 12.58 -13.71
CA ARG A 487 -34.36 14.04 -13.82
C ARG A 487 -33.10 14.65 -14.45
N GLY A 488 -32.05 13.87 -14.63
CA GLY A 488 -30.79 14.30 -15.24
C GLY A 488 -29.71 14.72 -14.23
N ASN A 489 -29.95 14.52 -12.93
CA ASN A 489 -28.96 14.82 -11.87
C ASN A 489 -28.07 13.60 -11.60
N ASN A 490 -26.75 13.79 -11.61
CA ASN A 490 -25.81 12.73 -11.25
C ASN A 490 -25.62 12.74 -9.73
N VAL A 491 -26.42 11.94 -9.02
CA VAL A 491 -26.43 11.88 -7.55
C VAL A 491 -25.86 10.59 -7.03
N GLY A 492 -25.23 10.65 -5.86
CA GLY A 492 -24.79 9.54 -5.06
C GLY A 492 -25.62 9.41 -3.79
N PHE A 493 -25.31 8.46 -2.93
CA PHE A 493 -26.00 8.20 -1.67
C PHE A 493 -25.26 8.84 -0.49
N ASP A 494 -25.94 9.71 0.27
CA ASP A 494 -25.41 10.25 1.53
C ASP A 494 -25.68 9.28 2.68
N ILE A 495 -24.61 8.74 3.23
CA ILE A 495 -24.66 7.79 4.36
C ILE A 495 -25.10 8.43 5.68
N THR A 496 -25.05 9.76 5.80
CA THR A 496 -25.37 10.49 7.03
C THR A 496 -26.84 10.83 7.12
N ILE A 497 -27.43 11.29 6.01
CA ILE A 497 -28.80 11.78 5.94
C ILE A 497 -29.72 10.69 5.36
N GLY A 498 -29.19 9.83 4.49
CA GLY A 498 -29.95 8.78 3.80
C GLY A 498 -30.65 9.28 2.52
N GLU A 499 -30.28 10.45 2.00
CA GLU A 499 -30.88 11.07 0.82
C GLU A 499 -29.88 11.12 -0.36
N PRO A 500 -30.39 11.22 -1.60
CA PRO A 500 -29.53 11.47 -2.76
C PRO A 500 -28.85 12.84 -2.68
N PHE A 501 -27.57 12.94 -3.01
CA PHE A 501 -26.82 14.19 -3.03
C PHE A 501 -25.83 14.23 -4.21
N ASP A 502 -25.36 15.42 -4.58
CA ASP A 502 -24.31 15.58 -5.59
C ASP A 502 -22.91 15.39 -4.96
N PRO A 503 -22.20 14.28 -5.25
CA PRO A 503 -20.89 14.02 -4.68
C PRO A 503 -19.82 15.02 -5.13
N THR A 504 -20.03 15.72 -6.26
CA THR A 504 -19.08 16.71 -6.76
C THR A 504 -19.03 17.95 -5.88
N MET A 505 -20.18 18.35 -5.32
CA MET A 505 -20.27 19.50 -4.40
C MET A 505 -19.59 19.21 -3.06
N SER A 506 -19.58 17.95 -2.63
CA SER A 506 -18.94 17.51 -1.39
C SER A 506 -17.47 17.09 -1.59
N GLY A 507 -16.97 17.14 -2.82
CA GLY A 507 -15.59 16.76 -3.15
C GLY A 507 -15.32 15.25 -3.03
N ILE A 508 -16.34 14.42 -3.21
CA ILE A 508 -16.20 12.96 -3.14
C ILE A 508 -15.96 12.40 -4.54
N TYR A 509 -14.71 11.98 -4.78
CA TYR A 509 -14.28 11.46 -6.06
C TYR A 509 -13.64 10.09 -5.93
N ASP A 510 -13.93 9.21 -6.89
CA ASP A 510 -13.29 7.92 -7.09
C ASP A 510 -12.26 8.00 -8.23
N ASN A 511 -11.25 7.13 -8.17
CA ASN A 511 -10.25 7.01 -9.22
C ASN A 511 -10.81 6.31 -10.46
N PHE A 512 -10.50 6.87 -11.63
CA PHE A 512 -10.90 6.30 -12.93
C PHE A 512 -10.34 4.88 -13.10
N LEU A 513 -9.04 4.67 -12.84
CA LEU A 513 -8.37 3.38 -12.98
C LEU A 513 -9.01 2.29 -12.12
N VAL A 514 -9.46 2.62 -10.91
CA VAL A 514 -10.11 1.65 -10.00
C VAL A 514 -11.39 1.13 -10.62
N LYS A 515 -12.29 2.03 -11.11
CA LYS A 515 -13.54 1.63 -11.74
C LYS A 515 -13.31 0.88 -13.06
N GLN A 516 -12.37 1.35 -13.87
CA GLN A 516 -12.00 0.69 -15.13
C GLN A 516 -11.55 -0.76 -14.89
N GLN A 517 -10.68 -0.96 -13.89
CA GLN A 517 -10.16 -2.29 -13.57
C GLN A 517 -11.24 -3.21 -12.98
N ILE A 518 -12.15 -2.69 -12.15
CA ILE A 518 -13.31 -3.46 -11.63
C ILE A 518 -14.19 -3.93 -12.78
N LEU A 519 -14.58 -3.01 -13.68
CA LEU A 519 -15.42 -3.33 -14.85
C LEU A 519 -14.73 -4.30 -15.80
N HIS A 520 -13.40 -4.32 -15.81
CA HIS A 520 -12.64 -5.25 -16.64
C HIS A 520 -12.52 -6.63 -15.98
N SER A 521 -12.10 -6.71 -14.71
CA SER A 521 -11.72 -7.96 -14.04
C SER A 521 -12.90 -8.73 -13.46
N ALA A 522 -13.88 -8.06 -12.86
CA ALA A 522 -15.00 -8.73 -12.20
C ALA A 522 -15.85 -9.58 -13.16
N PRO A 523 -16.25 -9.08 -14.35
CA PRO A 523 -17.01 -9.91 -15.29
C PRO A 523 -16.22 -11.10 -15.83
N ILE A 524 -14.90 -10.97 -16.03
CA ILE A 524 -14.05 -12.07 -16.50
C ILE A 524 -14.10 -13.24 -15.52
N ILE A 525 -13.94 -12.96 -14.24
CA ILE A 525 -13.98 -14.01 -13.21
C ILE A 525 -15.38 -14.61 -13.08
N ALA A 526 -16.42 -13.75 -13.11
CA ALA A 526 -17.79 -14.25 -13.09
C ALA A 526 -18.09 -15.17 -14.28
N THR A 527 -17.67 -14.80 -15.49
CA THR A 527 -17.87 -15.64 -16.70
C THR A 527 -17.09 -16.95 -16.64
N GLN A 528 -15.85 -16.93 -16.14
CA GLN A 528 -15.06 -18.16 -15.94
C GLN A 528 -15.74 -19.10 -14.95
N LEU A 529 -16.26 -18.60 -13.85
CA LEU A 529 -16.96 -19.40 -12.84
C LEU A 529 -18.29 -19.94 -13.36
N LEU A 530 -19.04 -19.16 -14.17
CA LEU A 530 -20.28 -19.60 -14.79
C LEU A 530 -20.09 -20.70 -15.84
N CYS A 531 -18.96 -20.72 -16.54
CA CYS A 531 -18.62 -21.72 -17.54
C CYS A 531 -17.87 -22.93 -16.97
N THR A 532 -17.63 -22.98 -15.65
CA THR A 532 -16.91 -24.09 -15.00
C THR A 532 -17.90 -25.16 -14.52
N ASP A 533 -17.81 -26.37 -15.06
CA ASP A 533 -18.67 -27.48 -14.69
C ASP A 533 -18.19 -28.19 -13.41
N GLU A 534 -16.88 -28.38 -13.26
CA GLU A 534 -16.29 -29.06 -12.11
C GLU A 534 -15.04 -28.35 -11.59
N VAL A 535 -14.86 -28.38 -10.27
CA VAL A 535 -13.69 -27.86 -9.60
C VAL A 535 -12.99 -28.97 -8.82
N LEU A 536 -11.78 -29.31 -9.25
CA LEU A 536 -10.95 -30.31 -8.60
C LEU A 536 -9.92 -29.65 -7.68
N ARG A 537 -9.90 -30.07 -6.41
CA ARG A 537 -8.86 -29.66 -5.46
C ARG A 537 -7.81 -30.76 -5.34
N ALA A 538 -6.60 -30.52 -5.81
CA ALA A 538 -5.48 -31.44 -5.61
C ALA A 538 -5.12 -31.53 -4.11
N GLY A 539 -5.07 -32.76 -3.58
CA GLY A 539 -4.64 -33.01 -2.20
C GLY A 539 -3.12 -32.87 -2.04
N ILE A 540 -2.69 -32.62 -0.81
CA ILE A 540 -1.27 -32.47 -0.45
C ILE A 540 -0.44 -33.69 -0.83
N ASN A 541 -1.06 -34.88 -0.86
CA ASN A 541 -0.42 -36.17 -1.22
C ASN A 541 -0.13 -36.35 -2.72
N MET A 542 -0.74 -35.56 -3.61
CA MET A 542 -0.43 -35.56 -5.04
C MET A 542 0.89 -34.87 -5.40
N ARG A 543 1.49 -34.11 -4.48
CA ARG A 543 2.80 -33.44 -4.67
C ARG A 543 4.00 -34.33 -4.31
N LYS A 544 3.77 -35.52 -3.77
CA LYS A 544 4.83 -36.49 -3.46
C LYS A 544 4.78 -37.65 -4.48
N LYS A 545 5.14 -37.37 -5.70
CA LYS A 545 5.65 -38.35 -6.64
C LYS A 545 6.78 -37.73 -7.43
#